data_d1725d8224782677470745abb06f7022
#
_entry.id   d1725d8224782677470745abb06f7022
#
_cell.length_a   1.000
_cell.length_b   1.000
_cell.length_c   1.000
_cell.angle_alpha   90.00
_cell.angle_beta   90.00
_cell.angle_gamma   90.00
#
_symmetry.space_group_name_H-M   'P 1'
#
loop_
_entity.id
_entity.type
_entity.pdbx_description
1 polymer ?
#
loop_
_entity_poly.entity_id
_entity_poly.type
_entity_poly.pdbx_seq_one_letter_code
_entity_poly.pdbx_strand_id
1 'polypeptide(L)'
;QQHNRGALGPVLVVAGAGLVVTLHLAAGWREVRRDRGHETVTDDGAEWIDVGAPEEIPENRARTVCTARGERIAVFRHNGQVSAVTNLCAHQGGPLGEGKIIDGCITCPWHGWQYRPHDGCSPPPFQEKVATYQVRVLAGRVQVNAAALPPGTPTRPATLPERAHA
;
A
#
# COMPACT_ATOMS: atom_id res chain seq x y z
N GLN A 1 -47.41 -17.23 39.88
CA GLN A 1 -46.87 -16.14 39.05
C GLN A 1 -45.48 -16.52 38.51
N GLN A 2 -45.44 -17.14 37.34
CA GLN A 2 -44.17 -17.38 36.63
C GLN A 2 -43.83 -16.11 35.84
N HIS A 3 -42.79 -15.39 36.27
CA HIS A 3 -42.25 -14.21 35.61
C HIS A 3 -41.60 -14.63 34.30
N ASN A 4 -42.09 -14.06 33.22
CA ASN A 4 -41.57 -14.12 31.85
C ASN A 4 -40.17 -13.48 31.77
N ARG A 5 -39.11 -14.23 32.12
CA ARG A 5 -37.70 -13.80 32.00
C ARG A 5 -36.98 -14.30 30.72
N GLY A 6 -37.74 -14.97 29.82
CA GLY A 6 -37.13 -15.65 28.66
C GLY A 6 -36.95 -14.84 27.37
N ALA A 7 -37.60 -13.67 27.25
CA ALA A 7 -37.61 -12.96 25.96
C ALA A 7 -36.55 -11.87 25.77
N LEU A 8 -35.94 -11.38 26.86
CA LEU A 8 -34.94 -10.28 26.78
C LEU A 8 -33.55 -10.76 26.30
N GLY A 9 -33.17 -11.98 26.62
CA GLY A 9 -31.85 -12.52 26.22
C GLY A 9 -31.64 -12.64 24.72
N PRO A 10 -32.56 -13.25 23.96
CA PRO A 10 -32.44 -13.36 22.50
C PRO A 10 -32.46 -12.00 21.80
N VAL A 11 -33.26 -11.06 22.28
CA VAL A 11 -33.34 -9.71 21.69
C VAL A 11 -32.04 -8.94 21.86
N LEU A 12 -31.39 -9.03 23.02
CA LEU A 12 -30.10 -8.39 23.28
C LEU A 12 -28.97 -9.00 22.43
N VAL A 13 -28.97 -10.31 22.21
CA VAL A 13 -27.99 -11.00 21.35
C VAL A 13 -28.14 -10.57 19.89
N VAL A 14 -29.37 -10.53 19.36
CA VAL A 14 -29.65 -10.09 17.99
C VAL A 14 -29.31 -8.62 17.80
N ALA A 15 -29.63 -7.75 18.75
CA ALA A 15 -29.27 -6.33 18.70
C ALA A 15 -27.74 -6.12 18.75
N GLY A 16 -27.03 -6.88 19.60
CA GLY A 16 -25.58 -6.84 19.69
C GLY A 16 -24.90 -7.30 18.39
N ALA A 17 -25.36 -8.42 17.81
CA ALA A 17 -24.86 -8.92 16.54
C ALA A 17 -25.10 -7.92 15.39
N GLY A 18 -26.28 -7.32 15.33
CA GLY A 18 -26.60 -6.28 14.35
C GLY A 18 -25.70 -5.06 14.45
N LEU A 19 -25.38 -4.60 15.66
CA LEU A 19 -24.46 -3.49 15.88
C LEU A 19 -23.04 -3.80 15.42
N VAL A 20 -22.52 -5.00 15.73
CA VAL A 20 -21.19 -5.44 15.31
C VAL A 20 -21.09 -5.50 13.78
N VAL A 21 -22.07 -6.10 13.11
CA VAL A 21 -22.11 -6.18 11.64
C VAL A 21 -22.16 -4.76 11.03
N THR A 22 -22.98 -3.87 11.58
CA THR A 22 -23.09 -2.48 11.08
C THR A 22 -21.77 -1.73 11.22
N LEU A 23 -21.08 -1.89 12.36
CA LEU A 23 -19.77 -1.27 12.60
C LEU A 23 -18.70 -1.81 11.63
N HIS A 24 -18.69 -3.12 11.35
CA HIS A 24 -17.77 -3.72 10.39
C HIS A 24 -18.05 -3.24 8.95
N LEU A 25 -19.32 -3.16 8.56
CA LEU A 25 -19.70 -2.62 7.26
C LEU A 25 -19.32 -1.13 7.13
N ALA A 26 -19.56 -0.33 8.18
CA ALA A 26 -19.19 1.08 8.18
C ALA A 26 -17.65 1.28 8.15
N ALA A 27 -16.88 0.42 8.83
CA ALA A 27 -15.42 0.44 8.77
C ALA A 27 -14.92 0.08 7.37
N GLY A 28 -15.46 -0.99 6.77
CA GLY A 28 -15.13 -1.38 5.40
C GLY A 28 -15.48 -0.30 4.37
N TRP A 29 -16.62 0.38 4.53
CA TRP A 29 -17.01 1.51 3.68
C TRP A 29 -16.07 2.72 3.80
N ARG A 30 -15.56 3.00 5.01
CA ARG A 30 -14.57 4.06 5.23
C ARG A 30 -13.23 3.72 4.57
N GLU A 31 -12.83 2.47 4.62
CA GLU A 31 -11.60 1.98 3.99
C GLU A 31 -11.69 2.05 2.46
N VAL A 32 -12.78 1.57 1.88
CA VAL A 32 -13.05 1.68 0.43
C VAL A 32 -13.13 3.15 -0.03
N ARG A 33 -13.63 4.08 0.79
CA ARG A 33 -13.63 5.51 0.46
C ARG A 33 -12.25 6.15 0.56
N ARG A 34 -11.40 5.71 1.48
CA ARG A 34 -10.00 6.17 1.56
C ARG A 34 -9.20 5.74 0.33
N ASP A 35 -9.41 4.50 -0.13
CA ASP A 35 -8.73 3.96 -1.31
C ASP A 35 -9.17 4.67 -2.62
N ARG A 36 -10.37 5.24 -2.67
CA ARG A 36 -10.88 5.98 -3.86
C ARG A 36 -10.46 7.45 -3.93
N GLY A 37 -9.77 7.96 -2.92
CA GLY A 37 -9.37 9.37 -2.82
C GLY A 37 -8.06 9.72 -3.53
N HIS A 38 -7.47 8.81 -4.32
CA HIS A 38 -6.28 9.10 -5.08
C HIS A 38 -6.68 9.77 -6.41
N GLU A 39 -6.33 11.04 -6.53
CA GLU A 39 -6.53 11.82 -7.76
C GLU A 39 -5.61 11.27 -8.85
N THR A 40 -6.20 10.80 -9.96
CA THR A 40 -5.45 10.34 -11.12
C THR A 40 -5.28 11.50 -12.08
N VAL A 41 -4.05 11.78 -12.48
CA VAL A 41 -3.71 12.77 -13.51
C VAL A 41 -3.22 12.01 -14.73
N THR A 42 -3.85 12.22 -15.88
CA THR A 42 -3.36 11.71 -17.17
C THR A 42 -2.40 12.73 -17.80
N ASP A 43 -1.17 12.29 -18.05
CA ASP A 43 -0.13 13.05 -18.70
C ASP A 43 0.55 12.16 -19.73
N ASP A 44 0.64 12.60 -20.99
CA ASP A 44 1.17 11.83 -22.12
C ASP A 44 0.54 10.44 -22.32
N GLY A 45 -0.74 10.25 -21.95
CA GLY A 45 -1.44 8.98 -22.03
C GLY A 45 -1.11 8.01 -20.88
N ALA A 46 -0.28 8.40 -19.91
CA ALA A 46 0.01 7.63 -18.71
C ALA A 46 -0.93 8.03 -17.56
N GLU A 47 -1.44 7.04 -16.85
CA GLU A 47 -2.24 7.22 -15.63
C GLU A 47 -1.30 7.37 -14.43
N TRP A 48 -1.26 8.55 -13.83
CA TRP A 48 -0.49 8.82 -12.62
C TRP A 48 -1.41 8.91 -11.41
N ILE A 49 -1.12 8.12 -10.40
CA ILE A 49 -1.86 8.08 -9.14
C ILE A 49 -1.12 8.96 -8.13
N ASP A 50 -1.82 9.89 -7.52
CA ASP A 50 -1.27 10.71 -6.44
C ASP A 50 -1.11 9.88 -5.17
N VAL A 51 0.11 9.80 -4.67
CA VAL A 51 0.45 9.06 -3.44
C VAL A 51 0.36 9.96 -2.21
N GLY A 52 0.60 11.26 -2.37
CA GLY A 52 0.61 12.23 -1.29
C GLY A 52 1.92 12.99 -1.17
N ALA A 53 2.05 13.78 -0.12
CA ALA A 53 3.31 14.45 0.18
C ALA A 53 4.37 13.43 0.64
N PRO A 54 5.67 13.67 0.35
CA PRO A 54 6.74 12.76 0.80
C PRO A 54 6.73 12.44 2.30
N GLU A 55 6.30 13.41 3.11
CA GLU A 55 6.24 13.29 4.57
C GLU A 55 5.14 12.35 5.05
N GLU A 56 4.14 12.11 4.21
CA GLU A 56 3.07 11.15 4.48
C GLU A 56 3.51 9.69 4.29
N ILE A 57 4.69 9.48 3.67
CA ILE A 57 5.31 8.17 3.54
C ILE A 57 6.40 8.08 4.61
N PRO A 58 6.23 7.29 5.69
CA PRO A 58 7.25 7.18 6.73
C PRO A 58 8.55 6.62 6.17
N GLU A 59 9.68 7.04 6.71
CA GLU A 59 11.00 6.54 6.30
C GLU A 59 11.10 5.02 6.50
N ASN A 60 11.67 4.31 5.52
CA ASN A 60 11.79 2.85 5.46
C ASN A 60 10.45 2.10 5.48
N ARG A 61 9.37 2.76 5.12
CA ARG A 61 8.01 2.22 5.04
C ARG A 61 7.36 2.54 3.71
N ALA A 62 6.18 1.99 3.50
CA ALA A 62 5.39 2.26 2.32
C ALA A 62 4.07 2.94 2.64
N ARG A 63 3.56 3.62 1.62
CA ARG A 63 2.14 3.92 1.44
C ARG A 63 1.61 3.08 0.29
N THR A 64 0.49 2.42 0.49
CA THR A 64 -0.15 1.60 -0.55
C THR A 64 -1.25 2.41 -1.23
N VAL A 65 -1.26 2.37 -2.56
CA VAL A 65 -2.30 2.97 -3.40
C VAL A 65 -2.93 1.91 -4.29
N CYS A 66 -4.15 2.15 -4.77
CA CYS A 66 -4.86 1.24 -5.65
C CYS A 66 -5.00 1.86 -7.04
N THR A 67 -4.78 1.07 -8.09
CA THR A 67 -5.12 1.44 -9.46
C THR A 67 -6.64 1.37 -9.67
N ALA A 68 -7.14 1.97 -10.74
CA ALA A 68 -8.55 1.86 -11.13
C ALA A 68 -8.99 0.39 -11.37
N ARG A 69 -8.04 -0.51 -11.66
CA ARG A 69 -8.27 -1.95 -11.84
C ARG A 69 -8.25 -2.75 -10.55
N GLY A 70 -7.97 -2.10 -9.40
CA GLY A 70 -7.90 -2.74 -8.09
C GLY A 70 -6.53 -3.35 -7.75
N GLU A 71 -5.52 -3.16 -8.59
CA GLU A 71 -4.14 -3.56 -8.27
C GLU A 71 -3.58 -2.67 -7.17
N ARG A 72 -2.84 -3.24 -6.24
CA ARG A 72 -2.24 -2.50 -5.13
C ARG A 72 -0.75 -2.28 -5.39
N ILE A 73 -0.31 -1.04 -5.28
CA ILE A 73 1.08 -0.62 -5.46
C ILE A 73 1.62 -0.15 -4.11
N ALA A 74 2.77 -0.67 -3.70
CA ALA A 74 3.47 -0.25 -2.50
C ALA A 74 4.57 0.76 -2.88
N VAL A 75 4.44 2.01 -2.42
CA VAL A 75 5.37 3.10 -2.66
C VAL A 75 6.21 3.32 -1.41
N PHE A 76 7.48 2.97 -1.49
CA PHE A 76 8.43 3.03 -0.37
C PHE A 76 9.25 4.31 -0.40
N ARG A 77 9.47 4.89 0.78
CA ARG A 77 10.45 5.96 0.99
C ARG A 77 11.68 5.39 1.69
N HIS A 78 12.86 5.70 1.15
CA HIS A 78 14.13 5.23 1.69
C HIS A 78 15.29 6.11 1.22
N ASN A 79 16.15 6.54 2.14
CA ASN A 79 17.35 7.33 1.84
C ASN A 79 17.09 8.54 0.94
N GLY A 80 16.07 9.34 1.24
CA GLY A 80 15.73 10.53 0.46
C GLY A 80 15.19 10.23 -0.95
N GLN A 81 14.78 9.00 -1.22
CA GLN A 81 14.23 8.54 -2.49
C GLN A 81 12.90 7.82 -2.29
N VAL A 82 12.13 7.72 -3.37
CA VAL A 82 10.94 6.87 -3.43
C VAL A 82 11.04 5.89 -4.58
N SER A 83 10.56 4.67 -4.33
CA SER A 83 10.46 3.57 -5.30
C SER A 83 9.13 2.87 -5.16
N ALA A 84 8.64 2.22 -6.20
CA ALA A 84 7.35 1.53 -6.14
C ALA A 84 7.44 0.12 -6.74
N VAL A 85 6.79 -0.82 -6.04
CA VAL A 85 6.65 -2.21 -6.46
C VAL A 85 5.21 -2.67 -6.29
N THR A 86 4.83 -3.79 -6.93
CA THR A 86 3.55 -4.42 -6.60
C THR A 86 3.46 -4.72 -5.09
N ASN A 87 2.28 -4.59 -4.53
CA ASN A 87 2.07 -4.93 -3.12
C ASN A 87 2.03 -6.45 -2.86
N LEU A 88 2.24 -7.27 -3.88
CA LEU A 88 2.14 -8.73 -3.81
C LEU A 88 3.53 -9.37 -3.82
N CYS A 89 3.90 -10.03 -2.71
CA CYS A 89 5.14 -10.77 -2.59
C CYS A 89 5.13 -12.02 -3.49
N ALA A 90 6.16 -12.19 -4.34
CA ALA A 90 6.23 -13.34 -5.26
C ALA A 90 6.43 -14.68 -4.54
N HIS A 91 6.86 -14.68 -3.26
CA HIS A 91 7.02 -15.91 -2.49
C HIS A 91 5.66 -16.59 -2.18
N GLN A 92 4.78 -15.91 -1.45
CA GLN A 92 3.46 -16.44 -1.05
C GLN A 92 2.38 -15.37 -0.96
N GLY A 93 2.46 -14.31 -1.74
CA GLY A 93 1.40 -13.30 -1.82
C GLY A 93 1.30 -12.33 -0.64
N GLY A 94 2.31 -12.29 0.25
CA GLY A 94 2.29 -11.37 1.40
C GLY A 94 2.26 -9.89 0.97
N PRO A 95 1.66 -9.00 1.80
CA PRO A 95 1.51 -7.58 1.48
C PRO A 95 2.82 -6.83 1.70
N LEU A 96 3.57 -6.53 0.65
CA LEU A 96 4.88 -5.86 0.73
C LEU A 96 4.80 -4.48 1.38
N GLY A 97 3.71 -3.74 1.14
CA GLY A 97 3.51 -2.40 1.70
C GLY A 97 3.32 -2.34 3.22
N GLU A 98 3.00 -3.47 3.85
CA GLU A 98 2.96 -3.61 5.31
C GLU A 98 4.35 -3.94 5.90
N GLY A 99 5.30 -4.26 5.03
CA GLY A 99 6.69 -4.51 5.40
C GLY A 99 7.49 -3.25 5.67
N LYS A 100 8.80 -3.39 5.60
CA LYS A 100 9.76 -2.28 5.79
C LYS A 100 11.02 -2.52 4.97
N ILE A 101 11.81 -1.47 4.80
CA ILE A 101 13.15 -1.60 4.24
C ILE A 101 14.12 -1.98 5.37
N ILE A 102 14.84 -3.08 5.18
CA ILE A 102 15.90 -3.60 6.04
C ILE A 102 17.11 -3.84 5.16
N ASP A 103 18.26 -3.30 5.52
CA ASP A 103 19.53 -3.43 4.77
C ASP A 103 19.39 -3.05 3.29
N GLY A 104 18.60 -1.99 3.03
CA GLY A 104 18.34 -1.49 1.67
C GLY A 104 17.34 -2.31 0.86
N CYS A 105 16.73 -3.37 1.41
CA CYS A 105 15.77 -4.22 0.73
C CYS A 105 14.37 -4.14 1.35
N ILE A 106 13.35 -4.09 0.50
CA ILE A 106 11.95 -4.27 0.89
C ILE A 106 11.80 -5.67 1.47
N THR A 107 11.41 -5.77 2.74
CA THR A 107 11.29 -7.03 3.46
C THR A 107 9.83 -7.35 3.72
N CYS A 108 9.37 -8.48 3.17
CA CYS A 108 8.01 -8.97 3.34
C CYS A 108 7.71 -9.30 4.82
N PRO A 109 6.56 -8.84 5.38
CA PRO A 109 6.26 -9.05 6.80
C PRO A 109 5.93 -10.49 7.15
N TRP A 110 5.55 -11.33 6.17
CA TRP A 110 5.17 -12.73 6.46
C TRP A 110 6.38 -13.63 6.70
N HIS A 111 7.35 -13.65 5.75
CA HIS A 111 8.45 -14.62 5.80
C HIS A 111 9.83 -13.97 5.62
N GLY A 112 9.93 -12.63 5.68
CA GLY A 112 11.20 -11.94 5.54
C GLY A 112 11.80 -11.95 4.12
N TRP A 113 11.01 -12.34 3.08
CA TRP A 113 11.48 -12.31 1.70
C TRP A 113 11.85 -10.90 1.28
N GLN A 114 12.99 -10.75 0.60
CA GLN A 114 13.56 -9.44 0.31
C GLN A 114 13.58 -9.13 -1.19
N TYR A 115 13.38 -7.85 -1.53
CA TYR A 115 13.44 -7.32 -2.89
C TYR A 115 14.15 -5.98 -2.89
N ARG A 116 15.02 -5.75 -3.88
CA ARG A 116 15.65 -4.45 -4.07
C ARG A 116 14.62 -3.43 -4.57
N PRO A 117 14.56 -2.22 -4.00
CA PRO A 117 13.52 -1.24 -4.34
C PRO A 117 13.55 -0.76 -5.80
N HIS A 118 14.73 -0.74 -6.43
CA HIS A 118 14.93 -0.16 -7.77
C HIS A 118 14.63 -1.13 -8.91
N ASP A 119 14.67 -2.44 -8.70
CA ASP A 119 14.46 -3.43 -9.76
C ASP A 119 13.50 -4.57 -9.37
N GLY A 120 13.05 -4.60 -8.12
CA GLY A 120 12.15 -5.63 -7.65
C GLY A 120 12.72 -7.05 -7.62
N CYS A 121 14.04 -7.21 -7.77
CA CYS A 121 14.68 -8.52 -7.70
C CYS A 121 15.05 -8.90 -6.28
N SER A 122 14.90 -10.17 -5.93
CA SER A 122 15.46 -10.71 -4.68
C SER A 122 16.98 -10.70 -4.72
N PRO A 123 17.65 -10.44 -3.57
CA PRO A 123 19.11 -10.64 -3.47
C PRO A 123 19.48 -12.12 -3.65
N PRO A 124 20.69 -12.42 -4.16
CA PRO A 124 21.19 -13.79 -4.21
C PRO A 124 21.16 -14.46 -2.84
N PRO A 125 20.88 -15.78 -2.74
CA PRO A 125 20.76 -16.74 -3.86
C PRO A 125 19.36 -16.85 -4.48
N PHE A 126 18.42 -16.00 -4.06
CA PHE A 126 17.02 -16.03 -4.49
C PHE A 126 16.85 -15.42 -5.88
N GLN A 127 15.82 -15.86 -6.61
CA GLN A 127 15.57 -15.46 -8.00
C GLN A 127 14.20 -14.83 -8.23
N GLU A 128 13.37 -14.73 -7.19
CA GLU A 128 12.05 -14.14 -7.25
C GLU A 128 12.14 -12.67 -7.63
N LYS A 129 11.15 -12.24 -8.42
CA LYS A 129 11.05 -10.87 -8.91
C LYS A 129 9.62 -10.39 -8.77
N VAL A 130 9.49 -9.12 -8.46
CA VAL A 130 8.20 -8.42 -8.42
C VAL A 130 8.18 -7.29 -9.45
N ALA A 131 6.97 -6.93 -9.90
CA ALA A 131 6.78 -5.81 -10.80
C ALA A 131 7.18 -4.50 -10.12
N THR A 132 7.80 -3.61 -10.88
CA THR A 132 8.16 -2.25 -10.48
C THR A 132 7.25 -1.24 -11.17
N TYR A 133 7.21 -0.02 -10.65
CA TYR A 133 6.44 1.08 -11.21
C TYR A 133 7.28 2.34 -11.26
N GLN A 134 7.04 3.16 -12.29
CA GLN A 134 7.68 4.47 -12.37
C GLN A 134 7.10 5.40 -11.29
N VAL A 135 7.98 6.19 -10.69
CA VAL A 135 7.62 7.19 -9.68
C VAL A 135 8.17 8.55 -10.08
N ARG A 136 7.48 9.61 -9.70
CA ARG A 136 7.94 10.99 -9.88
C ARG A 136 7.54 11.85 -8.68
N VAL A 137 8.23 12.95 -8.50
CA VAL A 137 7.82 14.03 -7.60
C VAL A 137 7.45 15.24 -8.46
N LEU A 138 6.21 15.66 -8.38
CA LEU A 138 5.69 16.79 -9.13
C LEU A 138 4.94 17.73 -8.16
N ALA A 139 5.25 19.02 -8.20
CA ALA A 139 4.65 20.02 -7.33
C ALA A 139 4.66 19.63 -5.83
N GLY A 140 5.76 19.02 -5.35
CA GLY A 140 5.90 18.58 -3.97
C GLY A 140 5.09 17.30 -3.59
N ARG A 141 4.49 16.62 -4.56
CA ARG A 141 3.73 15.40 -4.35
C ARG A 141 4.38 14.20 -5.05
N VAL A 142 4.35 13.06 -4.39
CA VAL A 142 4.78 11.79 -4.96
C VAL A 142 3.65 11.24 -5.83
N GLN A 143 3.98 10.85 -7.05
CA GLN A 143 3.05 10.20 -7.97
C GLN A 143 3.66 8.90 -8.48
N VAL A 144 2.82 7.89 -8.69
CA VAL A 144 3.20 6.59 -9.25
C VAL A 144 2.41 6.32 -10.54
N ASN A 145 3.09 5.84 -11.57
CA ASN A 145 2.44 5.42 -12.81
C ASN A 145 1.68 4.11 -12.57
N ALA A 146 0.40 4.04 -12.96
CA ALA A 146 -0.43 2.86 -12.78
C ALA A 146 0.01 1.66 -13.62
N ALA A 147 0.82 1.87 -14.66
CA ALA A 147 1.30 0.80 -15.54
C ALA A 147 2.48 0.06 -14.90
N ALA A 148 2.25 -1.21 -14.56
CA ALA A 148 3.29 -2.10 -14.07
C ALA A 148 4.35 -2.37 -15.15
N LEU A 149 5.62 -2.33 -14.76
CA LEU A 149 6.71 -2.84 -15.58
C LEU A 149 6.91 -4.35 -15.31
N PRO A 150 7.42 -5.11 -16.28
CA PRO A 150 7.69 -6.53 -16.09
C PRO A 150 8.54 -6.79 -14.84
N PRO A 151 8.29 -7.91 -14.10
CA PRO A 151 9.05 -8.23 -12.90
C PRO A 151 10.56 -8.22 -13.12
N GLY A 152 11.29 -7.53 -12.25
CA GLY A 152 12.74 -7.39 -12.36
C GLY A 152 13.21 -6.30 -13.30
N THR A 153 12.32 -5.43 -13.78
CA THR A 153 12.69 -4.29 -14.62
C THR A 153 13.22 -3.14 -13.75
N PRO A 154 14.46 -2.67 -13.97
CA PRO A 154 15.00 -1.54 -13.23
C PRO A 154 14.20 -0.25 -13.48
N THR A 155 13.96 0.47 -12.42
CA THR A 155 13.39 1.83 -12.45
C THR A 155 14.34 2.80 -11.76
N ARG A 156 14.27 4.06 -12.15
CA ARG A 156 14.99 5.12 -11.45
C ARG A 156 14.14 5.60 -10.28
N PRO A 157 14.60 5.45 -9.02
CA PRO A 157 13.92 6.05 -7.88
C PRO A 157 13.79 7.58 -8.05
N ALA A 158 12.68 8.15 -7.63
CA ALA A 158 12.53 9.59 -7.62
C ALA A 158 13.20 10.17 -6.36
N THR A 159 14.09 11.13 -6.56
CA THR A 159 14.77 11.83 -5.46
C THR A 159 13.83 12.84 -4.83
N LEU A 160 13.74 12.83 -3.51
CA LEU A 160 13.00 13.82 -2.75
C LEU A 160 13.81 15.11 -2.60
N PRO A 161 13.18 16.29 -2.65
CA PRO A 161 13.89 17.52 -2.36
C PRO A 161 14.46 17.49 -0.94
N GLU A 162 15.70 17.95 -0.77
CA GLU A 162 16.26 18.14 0.55
C GLU A 162 15.36 19.10 1.35
N ARG A 163 15.08 18.73 2.61
CA ARG A 163 14.37 19.66 3.49
C ARG A 163 15.25 20.88 3.69
N ALA A 164 14.78 22.03 3.29
CA ALA A 164 15.34 23.27 3.80
C ALA A 164 15.18 23.22 5.33
N HIS A 165 16.27 23.07 6.04
CA HIS A 165 16.28 23.21 7.49
C HIS A 165 15.92 24.66 7.80
N ALA A 166 14.69 24.86 8.29
CA ALA A 166 14.26 26.14 8.85
C ALA A 166 14.70 26.23 10.31
#